data_be04e58097b3047d5d6ff254818f362e
#
_entry.id   be04e58097b3047d5d6ff254818f362e
#
_cell.length_a   1.000
_cell.length_b   1.000
_cell.length_c   1.000
_cell.angle_alpha   90.00
_cell.angle_beta   90.00
_cell.angle_gamma   90.00
#
_symmetry.space_group_name_H-M   'P 1'
#
loop_
_entity.id
_entity.type
_entity.pdbx_description
1 polymer ?
#
loop_
_entity_poly.entity_id
_entity_poly.type
_entity_poly.pdbx_seq_one_letter_code
_entity_poly.pdbx_strand_id
1 'polypeptide(L)'
;MSTANLNKKTNYNVSFDEFDEIVNPPLEKVDFDHILDSIVSRRQALKVVSITGATVGLFAFMHSTPFSFNNADAKEFILDFKEVAANSLDTITVPDNFKWQTVVSWGDPLWNKGREFDHKSAGNAESQLLSFGDNNDGMFLFEHKGKMILAVNNEYANNDLLHPTNASKKPETLDDVNKNKYAHGVSIVEIENKSGKWTIVKDSIYNRRITADTNVELTGPARGSIYVRTDMDLSGTKVKGTFNNCASGKTPWGTYLTCEENFNAYFMASDANEKITPEFKRYGISIKDWGYGWGRYDDRFDISKVPNEANRHGYVVEIDPTQPNSIPKKRTALGRFKHENAEVVLTKDNRIVVYMGDDERGEFVYKFIADKKYDAKGDNSNILED
;
A
#
# COMPACT_ATOMS: atom_id res chain seq x y z
N MET A 1 30.52 11.22 -15.15
CA MET A 1 31.41 10.30 -14.40
C MET A 1 31.23 8.89 -14.96
N SER A 2 32.33 8.17 -15.16
CA SER A 2 32.37 6.92 -15.93
C SER A 2 31.68 5.77 -15.19
N THR A 3 30.81 5.04 -15.89
CA THR A 3 30.10 3.81 -15.47
C THR A 3 31.00 2.66 -14.96
N ALA A 4 32.33 2.82 -15.06
CA ALA A 4 33.32 1.81 -14.66
C ALA A 4 33.56 1.74 -13.13
N ASN A 5 33.09 2.70 -12.33
CA ASN A 5 33.29 2.72 -10.86
C ASN A 5 32.11 2.19 -10.06
N LEU A 6 30.95 1.96 -10.68
CA LEU A 6 29.75 1.44 -10.02
C LEU A 6 29.83 -0.07 -9.75
N ASN A 7 30.57 -0.83 -10.57
CA ASN A 7 30.65 -2.30 -10.45
C ASN A 7 31.51 -2.84 -9.28
N LYS A 8 32.18 -1.99 -8.51
CA LYS A 8 33.04 -2.42 -7.38
C LYS A 8 32.40 -2.30 -5.98
N LYS A 9 31.18 -1.76 -5.88
CA LYS A 9 30.50 -1.56 -4.57
C LYS A 9 29.16 -2.29 -4.43
N THR A 10 28.78 -3.18 -5.34
CA THR A 10 27.44 -3.79 -5.40
C THR A 10 27.33 -5.12 -4.65
N ASN A 11 27.97 -5.25 -3.50
CA ASN A 11 27.62 -6.30 -2.52
C ASN A 11 26.80 -5.70 -1.36
N TYR A 12 25.83 -4.84 -1.70
CA TYR A 12 24.95 -4.30 -0.68
C TYR A 12 23.80 -5.27 -0.42
N ASN A 13 23.64 -5.61 0.84
CA ASN A 13 22.46 -6.25 1.38
C ASN A 13 21.40 -5.15 1.65
N VAL A 14 21.07 -4.40 0.59
CA VAL A 14 20.12 -3.28 0.63
C VAL A 14 18.77 -3.74 0.09
N SER A 15 17.69 -3.15 0.58
CA SER A 15 16.35 -3.32 0.05
C SER A 15 16.25 -2.90 -1.42
N PHE A 16 15.15 -3.22 -2.07
CA PHE A 16 14.88 -2.78 -3.43
C PHE A 16 14.90 -1.25 -3.51
N ASP A 17 14.24 -0.57 -2.58
CA ASP A 17 14.12 0.88 -2.55
C ASP A 17 15.46 1.57 -2.31
N GLU A 18 16.25 1.10 -1.36
CA GLU A 18 17.61 1.60 -1.13
C GLU A 18 18.51 1.39 -2.36
N PHE A 19 18.35 0.27 -3.08
CA PHE A 19 19.10 0.04 -4.31
C PHE A 19 18.67 1.02 -5.40
N ASP A 20 17.37 1.27 -5.55
CA ASP A 20 16.85 2.22 -6.52
C ASP A 20 17.36 3.64 -6.24
N GLU A 21 17.38 4.08 -5.00
CA GLU A 21 17.97 5.39 -4.61
C GLU A 21 19.47 5.50 -4.94
N ILE A 22 20.21 4.39 -4.85
CA ILE A 22 21.63 4.36 -5.20
C ILE A 22 21.84 4.44 -6.71
N VAL A 23 21.01 3.72 -7.47
CA VAL A 23 21.12 3.61 -8.94
C VAL A 23 20.52 4.81 -9.65
N ASN A 24 19.44 5.32 -9.13
CA ASN A 24 18.68 6.45 -9.63
C ASN A 24 18.62 7.55 -8.54
N PRO A 25 19.75 8.22 -8.23
CA PRO A 25 19.73 9.30 -7.24
C PRO A 25 18.73 10.39 -7.69
N PRO A 26 18.00 11.02 -6.75
CA PRO A 26 17.09 12.09 -7.09
C PRO A 26 17.82 13.14 -7.93
N LEU A 27 17.18 13.61 -8.99
CA LEU A 27 17.68 14.75 -9.76
C LEU A 27 17.96 15.89 -8.78
N GLU A 28 19.08 16.62 -8.97
CA GLU A 28 19.41 17.76 -8.13
C GLU A 28 18.15 18.61 -7.90
N LYS A 29 17.79 18.77 -6.64
CA LYS A 29 16.55 19.38 -6.20
C LYS A 29 16.36 20.73 -6.88
N VAL A 30 15.28 20.86 -7.62
CA VAL A 30 14.66 22.20 -7.71
C VAL A 30 14.10 22.43 -6.30
N ASP A 31 14.80 23.21 -5.52
CA ASP A 31 14.43 23.49 -4.13
C ASP A 31 12.99 24.01 -4.10
N PHE A 32 12.18 23.54 -3.15
CA PHE A 32 10.79 24.00 -2.98
C PHE A 32 10.73 25.54 -2.91
N ASP A 33 11.75 26.17 -2.35
CA ASP A 33 11.91 27.62 -2.34
C ASP A 33 12.02 28.21 -3.75
N HIS A 34 12.64 27.51 -4.70
CA HIS A 34 12.71 27.94 -6.10
C HIS A 34 11.35 27.86 -6.82
N ILE A 35 10.54 26.85 -6.46
CA ILE A 35 9.15 26.73 -6.96
C ILE A 35 8.29 27.84 -6.37
N LEU A 36 8.42 28.13 -5.08
CA LEU A 36 7.74 29.23 -4.41
C LEU A 36 8.14 30.59 -4.99
N ASP A 37 9.44 30.84 -5.21
CA ASP A 37 9.95 32.07 -5.81
C ASP A 37 9.47 32.27 -7.26
N SER A 38 9.20 31.18 -8.00
CA SER A 38 8.65 31.23 -9.36
C SER A 38 7.15 31.54 -9.39
N ILE A 39 6.41 31.13 -8.37
CA ILE A 39 4.95 31.25 -8.30
C ILE A 39 4.51 32.53 -7.57
N VAL A 40 5.27 32.96 -6.57
CA VAL A 40 4.92 34.09 -5.70
C VAL A 40 6.05 35.11 -5.70
N SER A 41 5.83 36.27 -6.31
CA SER A 41 6.80 37.34 -6.15
C SER A 41 6.95 37.72 -4.65
N ARG A 42 8.18 37.98 -4.18
CA ARG A 42 8.46 38.40 -2.79
C ARG A 42 7.51 39.50 -2.26
N ARG A 43 7.02 40.36 -3.17
CA ARG A 43 6.03 41.41 -2.84
C ARG A 43 4.63 40.85 -2.54
N GLN A 44 4.23 39.74 -3.14
CA GLN A 44 2.94 39.08 -2.87
C GLN A 44 3.02 38.27 -1.57
N ALA A 45 4.14 37.57 -1.32
CA ALA A 45 4.39 36.87 -0.06
C ALA A 45 4.41 37.81 1.14
N LEU A 46 5.08 38.97 1.03
CA LEU A 46 5.09 39.99 2.09
C LEU A 46 3.71 40.62 2.35
N LYS A 47 2.86 40.75 1.32
CA LYS A 47 1.47 41.22 1.52
C LYS A 47 0.60 40.20 2.26
N VAL A 48 0.81 38.91 2.03
CA VAL A 48 0.10 37.83 2.74
C VAL A 48 0.55 37.75 4.20
N VAL A 49 1.86 37.83 4.45
CA VAL A 49 2.44 37.79 5.81
C VAL A 49 2.03 39.01 6.65
N SER A 50 1.87 40.18 6.03
CA SER A 50 1.45 41.40 6.75
C SER A 50 -0.05 41.46 7.07
N ILE A 51 -0.88 40.58 6.46
CA ILE A 51 -2.33 40.54 6.68
C ILE A 51 -2.73 39.44 7.70
N THR A 52 -1.93 38.37 7.85
CA THR A 52 -2.36 37.16 8.57
C THR A 52 -1.41 36.67 9.66
N GLY A 53 -0.42 37.42 10.13
CA GLY A 53 0.50 36.85 11.15
C GLY A 53 1.14 35.51 10.71
N ALA A 54 2.39 35.32 10.94
CA ALA A 54 3.35 34.42 10.27
C ALA A 54 3.04 32.90 10.18
N THR A 55 1.88 32.39 10.56
CA THR A 55 1.63 30.93 10.63
C THR A 55 0.47 30.39 9.80
N VAL A 56 -0.38 31.22 9.22
CA VAL A 56 -1.57 30.77 8.45
C VAL A 56 -1.42 30.88 6.94
N GLY A 57 -0.36 31.54 6.46
CA GLY A 57 -0.20 31.87 5.04
C GLY A 57 0.10 30.72 4.09
N LEU A 58 0.61 29.57 4.57
CA LEU A 58 1.09 28.51 3.68
C LEU A 58 -0.01 27.58 3.16
N PHE A 59 -1.08 27.36 3.93
CA PHE A 59 -2.16 26.46 3.52
C PHE A 59 -3.21 27.07 2.59
N ALA A 60 -3.29 28.39 2.49
CA ALA A 60 -4.29 29.07 1.65
C ALA A 60 -3.93 29.11 0.15
N PHE A 61 -2.69 28.80 -0.24
CA PHE A 61 -2.22 28.91 -1.63
C PHE A 61 -2.50 27.67 -2.50
N MET A 62 -2.90 26.54 -1.95
CA MET A 62 -3.14 25.33 -2.74
C MET A 62 -4.53 25.23 -3.39
N HIS A 63 -5.41 26.21 -3.17
CA HIS A 63 -6.73 26.22 -3.81
C HIS A 63 -6.89 27.49 -4.65
N SER A 64 -6.55 27.39 -5.91
CA SER A 64 -6.76 28.44 -6.92
C SER A 64 -8.25 28.60 -7.30
N THR A 65 -9.04 29.15 -6.37
CA THR A 65 -10.33 29.80 -6.71
C THR A 65 -10.37 31.16 -6.04
N PRO A 66 -10.91 32.20 -6.69
CA PRO A 66 -11.02 33.51 -6.10
C PRO A 66 -12.07 33.49 -5.00
N PHE A 67 -11.68 33.17 -3.78
CA PHE A 67 -12.52 33.36 -2.59
C PHE A 67 -12.38 34.80 -2.13
N SER A 68 -13.47 35.54 -2.25
CA SER A 68 -13.66 36.80 -1.56
C SER A 68 -13.84 36.50 -0.07
N PHE A 69 -12.82 36.76 0.74
CA PHE A 69 -12.94 36.69 2.20
C PHE A 69 -13.64 37.95 2.67
N ASN A 70 -14.89 37.84 3.10
CA ASN A 70 -15.49 38.84 3.97
C ASN A 70 -14.80 38.75 5.35
N ASN A 71 -14.14 39.83 5.76
CA ASN A 71 -13.33 39.94 6.99
C ASN A 71 -14.11 39.80 8.31
N ALA A 72 -15.34 39.28 8.31
CA ALA A 72 -16.20 39.28 9.52
C ALA A 72 -16.17 37.95 10.31
N ASP A 73 -15.64 36.84 9.77
CA ASP A 73 -15.76 35.52 10.42
C ASP A 73 -14.46 34.66 10.42
N ALA A 74 -13.31 35.26 10.29
CA ALA A 74 -12.06 34.54 10.59
C ALA A 74 -11.94 34.41 12.12
N LYS A 75 -12.69 33.49 12.73
CA LYS A 75 -12.31 32.97 14.04
C LYS A 75 -10.91 32.42 13.89
N GLU A 76 -9.97 33.03 14.61
CA GLU A 76 -8.62 32.52 14.75
C GLU A 76 -8.72 31.05 15.16
N PHE A 77 -8.37 30.11 14.26
CA PHE A 77 -8.37 28.68 14.56
C PHE A 77 -7.13 28.42 15.42
N ILE A 78 -7.27 28.60 16.72
CA ILE A 78 -6.22 28.32 17.69
C ILE A 78 -6.17 26.79 17.84
N LEU A 79 -5.08 26.19 17.41
CA LEU A 79 -4.77 24.81 17.75
C LEU A 79 -4.61 24.71 19.26
N ASP A 80 -5.50 23.98 19.93
CA ASP A 80 -5.53 23.88 21.41
C ASP A 80 -4.51 22.80 21.92
N PHE A 81 -3.32 22.77 21.32
CA PHE A 81 -2.22 21.94 21.80
C PHE A 81 -0.87 22.61 21.53
N LYS A 82 0.13 22.28 22.36
CA LYS A 82 1.49 22.72 22.18
C LYS A 82 2.20 21.81 21.18
N GLU A 83 3.10 22.39 20.41
CA GLU A 83 4.02 21.66 19.52
C GLU A 83 4.80 20.62 20.30
N VAL A 84 4.97 19.44 19.70
CA VAL A 84 5.84 18.38 20.19
C VAL A 84 7.22 18.57 19.56
N ALA A 85 8.23 18.79 20.36
CA ALA A 85 9.60 18.89 19.87
C ALA A 85 10.09 17.55 19.27
N ALA A 86 10.84 17.62 18.18
CA ALA A 86 11.51 16.46 17.61
C ALA A 86 12.41 15.79 18.66
N ASN A 87 12.36 14.45 18.72
CA ASN A 87 13.14 13.67 19.68
C ASN A 87 13.52 12.29 19.10
N SER A 88 14.41 11.58 19.81
CA SER A 88 14.90 10.24 19.44
C SER A 88 14.48 9.17 20.47
N LEU A 89 13.40 9.40 21.20
CA LEU A 89 12.89 8.43 22.17
C LEU A 89 12.29 7.22 21.42
N ASP A 90 12.50 6.03 21.96
CA ASP A 90 11.87 4.81 21.45
C ASP A 90 10.40 4.71 21.92
N THR A 91 9.61 5.70 21.53
CA THR A 91 8.18 5.79 21.85
C THR A 91 7.47 6.81 20.96
N ILE A 92 6.14 6.77 20.95
CA ILE A 92 5.31 7.82 20.34
C ILE A 92 5.16 8.97 21.32
N THR A 93 5.58 10.16 20.92
CA THR A 93 5.41 11.38 21.72
C THR A 93 4.21 12.16 21.21
N VAL A 94 3.26 12.45 22.08
CA VAL A 94 2.05 13.22 21.78
C VAL A 94 1.99 14.47 22.68
N PRO A 95 1.21 15.52 22.31
CA PRO A 95 0.98 16.68 23.17
C PRO A 95 0.36 16.29 24.53
N ASP A 96 0.55 17.11 25.55
CA ASP A 96 0.15 16.84 26.95
C ASP A 96 -1.31 16.39 27.14
N ASN A 97 -2.23 16.86 26.30
CA ASN A 97 -3.66 16.54 26.39
C ASN A 97 -4.07 15.32 25.55
N PHE A 98 -3.11 14.69 24.84
CA PHE A 98 -3.35 13.53 24.00
C PHE A 98 -2.83 12.24 24.66
N LYS A 99 -3.38 11.12 24.23
CA LYS A 99 -2.92 9.78 24.63
C LYS A 99 -2.87 8.91 23.39
N TRP A 100 -1.95 7.98 23.37
CA TRP A 100 -1.86 6.97 22.32
C TRP A 100 -1.97 5.57 22.93
N GLN A 101 -2.36 4.61 22.12
CA GLN A 101 -2.38 3.20 22.47
C GLN A 101 -2.16 2.33 21.23
N THR A 102 -1.51 1.19 21.41
CA THR A 102 -1.49 0.13 20.40
C THR A 102 -2.83 -0.59 20.41
N VAL A 103 -3.46 -0.73 19.23
CA VAL A 103 -4.72 -1.47 19.03
C VAL A 103 -4.44 -2.93 18.73
N VAL A 104 -3.47 -3.18 17.84
CA VAL A 104 -3.03 -4.49 17.37
C VAL A 104 -1.58 -4.38 16.91
N SER A 105 -0.80 -5.45 17.08
CA SER A 105 0.58 -5.55 16.64
C SER A 105 0.75 -6.68 15.63
N TRP A 106 1.80 -6.62 14.82
CA TRP A 106 2.21 -7.77 14.03
C TRP A 106 2.34 -9.02 14.89
N GLY A 107 1.79 -10.13 14.42
CA GLY A 107 1.83 -11.42 15.12
C GLY A 107 0.74 -11.62 16.15
N ASP A 108 -0.04 -10.59 16.51
CA ASP A 108 -1.19 -10.77 17.41
C ASP A 108 -2.23 -11.72 16.78
N PRO A 109 -2.66 -12.79 17.47
CA PRO A 109 -3.63 -13.73 16.91
C PRO A 109 -5.02 -13.12 16.81
N LEU A 110 -5.63 -13.25 15.62
CA LEU A 110 -6.98 -12.76 15.32
C LEU A 110 -8.07 -13.73 15.79
N TRP A 111 -7.71 -14.96 16.10
CA TRP A 111 -8.61 -16.03 16.56
C TRP A 111 -8.04 -16.70 17.79
N ASN A 112 -8.92 -17.21 18.65
CA ASN A 112 -8.50 -17.93 19.86
C ASN A 112 -7.69 -19.21 19.59
N LYS A 113 -7.86 -19.80 18.39
CA LYS A 113 -7.03 -20.92 17.93
C LYS A 113 -5.63 -20.52 17.48
N GLY A 114 -5.37 -19.22 17.27
CA GLY A 114 -4.07 -18.69 16.93
C GLY A 114 -3.11 -18.77 18.13
N ARG A 115 -1.82 -18.89 17.85
CA ARG A 115 -0.78 -18.89 18.89
C ARG A 115 -0.38 -17.46 19.20
N GLU A 116 -0.09 -17.20 20.48
CA GLU A 116 0.54 -15.95 20.88
C GLU A 116 1.93 -15.81 20.23
N PHE A 117 2.34 -14.58 19.98
CA PHE A 117 3.59 -14.30 19.28
C PHE A 117 4.80 -14.81 20.06
N ASP A 118 5.66 -15.59 19.39
CA ASP A 118 6.92 -16.06 19.97
C ASP A 118 8.08 -15.15 19.54
N HIS A 119 8.54 -14.29 20.42
CA HIS A 119 9.63 -13.35 20.17
C HIS A 119 10.98 -14.02 19.83
N LYS A 120 11.15 -15.34 20.05
CA LYS A 120 12.39 -16.04 19.71
C LYS A 120 12.43 -16.54 18.29
N SER A 121 11.32 -17.07 17.78
CA SER A 121 11.23 -17.67 16.45
C SER A 121 10.41 -16.82 15.48
N ALA A 122 9.66 -15.85 15.98
CA ALA A 122 8.59 -15.15 15.26
C ALA A 122 7.56 -16.11 14.66
N GLY A 123 7.38 -17.31 15.23
CA GLY A 123 6.41 -18.32 14.80
C GLY A 123 6.76 -19.03 13.48
N ASN A 124 5.76 -19.55 12.80
CA ASN A 124 5.84 -20.28 11.53
C ASN A 124 4.71 -19.84 10.60
N ALA A 125 4.60 -20.42 9.38
CA ALA A 125 3.58 -20.08 8.40
C ALA A 125 2.16 -20.24 8.97
N GLU A 126 1.85 -21.33 9.67
CA GLU A 126 0.53 -21.58 10.24
C GLU A 126 0.14 -20.50 11.26
N SER A 127 1.06 -20.14 12.18
CA SER A 127 0.79 -19.09 13.16
C SER A 127 0.62 -17.72 12.50
N GLN A 128 1.44 -17.38 11.50
CA GLN A 128 1.34 -16.11 10.78
C GLN A 128 0.04 -15.99 10.00
N LEU A 129 -0.47 -17.06 9.41
CA LEU A 129 -1.75 -17.06 8.70
C LEU A 129 -2.93 -16.69 9.62
N LEU A 130 -2.82 -16.99 10.91
CA LEU A 130 -3.83 -16.70 11.92
C LEU A 130 -3.60 -15.41 12.70
N SER A 131 -2.58 -14.65 12.32
CA SER A 131 -2.16 -13.45 13.05
C SER A 131 -2.22 -12.22 12.16
N PHE A 132 -2.18 -11.05 12.79
CA PHE A 132 -2.06 -9.76 12.12
C PHE A 132 -0.73 -9.68 11.36
N GLY A 133 -0.73 -9.03 10.18
CA GLY A 133 0.44 -8.95 9.30
C GLY A 133 1.48 -7.91 9.73
N ASP A 134 2.60 -7.88 9.01
CA ASP A 134 3.74 -7.00 9.26
C ASP A 134 3.60 -5.67 8.47
N ASN A 135 4.40 -4.69 8.81
CA ASN A 135 4.49 -3.37 8.16
C ASN A 135 3.13 -2.78 7.76
N ASN A 136 2.48 -2.18 8.75
CA ASN A 136 1.15 -1.59 8.58
C ASN A 136 1.24 -0.30 7.76
N ASP A 137 0.42 -0.21 6.71
CA ASP A 137 0.33 0.93 5.85
C ASP A 137 -1.14 1.42 5.73
N GLY A 138 -1.63 1.66 4.52
CA GLY A 138 -2.97 2.18 4.28
C GLY A 138 -4.05 1.47 5.09
N MET A 139 -4.96 2.24 5.67
CA MET A 139 -6.03 1.69 6.50
C MET A 139 -7.30 2.53 6.42
N PHE A 140 -8.44 1.85 6.56
CA PHE A 140 -9.73 2.50 6.70
C PHE A 140 -10.62 1.80 7.74
N LEU A 141 -11.41 2.62 8.43
CA LEU A 141 -12.42 2.17 9.37
C LEU A 141 -13.81 2.15 8.71
N PHE A 142 -14.52 1.05 8.88
CA PHE A 142 -15.86 0.82 8.37
C PHE A 142 -16.82 0.55 9.52
N GLU A 143 -17.99 1.20 9.47
CA GLU A 143 -19.08 0.89 10.38
C GLU A 143 -20.09 -0.04 9.69
N HIS A 144 -20.41 -1.16 10.29
CA HIS A 144 -21.40 -2.11 9.77
C HIS A 144 -22.19 -2.74 10.90
N LYS A 145 -23.52 -2.55 10.90
CA LYS A 145 -24.45 -3.11 11.92
C LYS A 145 -24.00 -2.82 13.35
N GLY A 146 -23.53 -1.61 13.59
CA GLY A 146 -23.07 -1.16 14.92
C GLY A 146 -21.70 -1.72 15.34
N LYS A 147 -20.95 -2.35 14.42
CA LYS A 147 -19.61 -2.85 14.63
C LYS A 147 -18.60 -2.01 13.87
N MET A 148 -17.41 -1.89 14.43
CA MET A 148 -16.29 -1.18 13.82
C MET A 148 -15.34 -2.21 13.19
N ILE A 149 -15.14 -2.13 11.89
CA ILE A 149 -14.29 -3.04 11.12
C ILE A 149 -13.13 -2.24 10.57
N LEU A 150 -11.92 -2.59 10.96
CA LEU A 150 -10.68 -1.96 10.50
C LEU A 150 -10.04 -2.85 9.42
N ALA A 151 -9.82 -2.29 8.23
CA ALA A 151 -9.01 -2.89 7.18
C ALA A 151 -7.63 -2.20 7.17
N VAL A 152 -6.56 -2.98 7.17
CA VAL A 152 -5.17 -2.49 7.22
C VAL A 152 -4.32 -3.26 6.24
N ASN A 153 -3.57 -2.55 5.42
CA ASN A 153 -2.54 -3.13 4.58
C ASN A 153 -1.37 -3.64 5.42
N ASN A 154 -0.80 -4.75 5.01
CA ASN A 154 0.44 -5.30 5.52
C ASN A 154 1.38 -5.39 4.32
N GLU A 155 2.19 -4.37 4.14
CA GLU A 155 2.85 -4.06 2.89
C GLU A 155 3.98 -5.02 2.56
N TYR A 156 5.02 -5.06 3.38
CA TYR A 156 6.18 -5.94 3.21
C TYR A 156 6.53 -6.66 4.51
N ALA A 157 7.62 -7.43 4.53
CA ALA A 157 8.09 -8.09 5.73
C ALA A 157 9.58 -7.81 5.98
N ASN A 158 9.91 -7.49 7.23
CA ASN A 158 11.28 -7.37 7.69
C ASN A 158 11.87 -8.77 7.91
N ASN A 159 12.64 -9.26 6.92
CA ASN A 159 13.13 -10.63 6.89
C ASN A 159 13.95 -11.02 8.14
N ASP A 160 14.80 -10.15 8.65
CA ASP A 160 15.62 -10.40 9.84
C ASP A 160 14.80 -10.46 11.14
N LEU A 161 13.66 -9.77 11.19
CA LEU A 161 12.69 -9.89 12.30
C LEU A 161 11.79 -11.11 12.12
N LEU A 162 11.37 -11.38 10.87
CA LEU A 162 10.49 -12.51 10.56
C LEU A 162 11.22 -13.87 10.67
N HIS A 163 12.53 -13.91 10.34
CA HIS A 163 13.36 -15.11 10.35
C HIS A 163 14.54 -14.99 11.31
N PRO A 164 14.32 -14.69 12.60
CA PRO A 164 15.40 -14.39 13.56
C PRO A 164 16.32 -15.59 13.83
N THR A 165 15.84 -16.80 13.60
CA THR A 165 16.59 -18.06 13.83
C THR A 165 17.36 -18.54 12.58
N ASN A 166 17.04 -18.04 11.38
CA ASN A 166 17.73 -18.42 10.17
C ASN A 166 19.14 -17.77 10.12
N ALA A 167 20.13 -18.51 9.64
CA ALA A 167 21.50 -18.02 9.55
C ALA A 167 21.62 -16.83 8.59
N SER A 168 20.89 -16.88 7.47
CA SER A 168 20.86 -15.82 6.46
C SER A 168 19.97 -14.64 6.82
N LYS A 169 19.14 -14.75 7.86
CA LYS A 169 18.06 -13.82 8.17
C LYS A 169 17.06 -13.64 7.03
N LYS A 170 16.90 -14.66 6.19
CA LYS A 170 16.01 -14.71 5.01
C LYS A 170 15.28 -16.05 4.99
N PRO A 171 14.25 -16.22 4.13
CA PRO A 171 13.62 -17.51 3.94
C PRO A 171 14.61 -18.58 3.47
N GLU A 172 14.68 -19.71 4.18
CA GLU A 172 15.55 -20.85 3.91
C GLU A 172 14.75 -22.12 3.62
N THR A 173 13.43 -22.10 3.83
CA THR A 173 12.51 -23.22 3.63
C THR A 173 11.22 -22.77 2.97
N LEU A 174 10.41 -23.72 2.48
CA LEU A 174 9.06 -23.44 1.99
C LEU A 174 8.16 -22.85 3.10
N ASP A 175 8.31 -23.30 4.35
CA ASP A 175 7.56 -22.74 5.49
C ASP A 175 7.93 -21.27 5.72
N ASP A 176 9.23 -20.93 5.62
CA ASP A 176 9.67 -19.54 5.74
C ASP A 176 9.09 -18.66 4.63
N VAL A 177 9.07 -19.14 3.38
CA VAL A 177 8.44 -18.41 2.26
C VAL A 177 6.94 -18.26 2.48
N ASN A 178 6.25 -19.28 2.93
CA ASN A 178 4.83 -19.18 3.26
C ASN A 178 4.57 -18.24 4.43
N LYS A 179 5.39 -18.27 5.48
CA LYS A 179 5.36 -17.34 6.59
C LYS A 179 5.52 -15.89 6.10
N ASN A 180 6.48 -15.66 5.21
CA ASN A 180 6.71 -14.35 4.58
C ASN A 180 5.47 -13.91 3.79
N LYS A 181 4.94 -14.76 2.88
CA LYS A 181 3.71 -14.49 2.13
C LYS A 181 2.50 -14.19 3.02
N TYR A 182 2.41 -14.81 4.19
CA TYR A 182 1.31 -14.61 5.12
C TYR A 182 1.50 -13.39 6.03
N ALA A 183 2.69 -12.84 6.12
CA ALA A 183 2.93 -11.56 6.77
C ALA A 183 2.44 -10.37 5.94
N HIS A 184 2.31 -10.56 4.61
CA HIS A 184 1.83 -9.56 3.65
C HIS A 184 0.32 -9.54 3.48
N GLY A 185 -0.16 -8.57 2.69
CA GLY A 185 -1.52 -8.47 2.18
C GLY A 185 -2.40 -7.55 3.01
N VAL A 186 -3.60 -8.00 3.40
CA VAL A 186 -4.55 -7.18 4.16
C VAL A 186 -5.08 -7.92 5.37
N SER A 187 -5.07 -7.26 6.52
CA SER A 187 -5.78 -7.69 7.74
C SER A 187 -7.11 -6.95 7.83
N ILE A 188 -8.20 -7.69 7.98
CA ILE A 188 -9.51 -7.12 8.32
C ILE A 188 -9.87 -7.61 9.71
N VAL A 189 -10.16 -6.70 10.64
CA VAL A 189 -10.44 -7.01 12.04
C VAL A 189 -11.60 -6.20 12.58
N GLU A 190 -12.49 -6.84 13.36
CA GLU A 190 -13.43 -6.12 14.19
C GLU A 190 -12.69 -5.55 15.39
N ILE A 191 -12.88 -4.26 15.66
CA ILE A 191 -12.36 -3.58 16.84
C ILE A 191 -13.49 -3.06 17.70
N GLU A 192 -13.27 -2.98 19.01
CA GLU A 192 -14.21 -2.43 19.96
C GLU A 192 -13.53 -1.48 20.96
N ASN A 193 -14.29 -0.50 21.41
CA ASN A 193 -13.85 0.39 22.49
C ASN A 193 -14.52 -0.02 23.80
N LYS A 194 -13.73 -0.44 24.79
CA LYS A 194 -14.20 -0.72 26.13
C LYS A 194 -13.58 0.28 27.11
N SER A 195 -14.38 1.24 27.57
CA SER A 195 -13.95 2.26 28.56
C SER A 195 -12.73 3.06 28.12
N GLY A 196 -12.68 3.45 26.84
CA GLY A 196 -11.58 4.22 26.25
C GLY A 196 -10.39 3.39 25.75
N LYS A 197 -10.44 2.06 25.89
CA LYS A 197 -9.44 1.16 25.34
C LYS A 197 -9.95 0.44 24.11
N TRP A 198 -9.28 0.65 22.98
CA TRP A 198 -9.53 -0.06 21.73
C TRP A 198 -8.78 -1.40 21.69
N THR A 199 -9.47 -2.45 21.29
CA THR A 199 -8.91 -3.80 21.16
C THR A 199 -9.55 -4.52 19.98
N ILE A 200 -8.86 -5.53 19.44
CA ILE A 200 -9.46 -6.45 18.46
C ILE A 200 -10.47 -7.37 19.14
N VAL A 201 -11.51 -7.76 18.42
CA VAL A 201 -12.47 -8.78 18.82
C VAL A 201 -12.02 -10.11 18.21
N LYS A 202 -11.37 -10.98 19.01
CA LYS A 202 -10.96 -12.32 18.55
C LYS A 202 -12.19 -13.12 18.14
N ASP A 203 -12.03 -14.00 17.14
CA ASP A 203 -13.09 -14.86 16.56
C ASP A 203 -14.28 -14.09 15.96
N SER A 204 -14.17 -12.78 15.72
CA SER A 204 -15.22 -12.09 14.97
C SER A 204 -15.39 -12.72 13.58
N ILE A 205 -16.63 -12.81 13.12
CA ILE A 205 -16.95 -13.28 11.76
C ILE A 205 -16.36 -12.41 10.67
N TYR A 206 -15.99 -11.15 10.99
CA TYR A 206 -15.37 -10.20 10.06
C TYR A 206 -13.85 -10.34 10.00
N ASN A 207 -13.22 -11.02 10.98
CA ASN A 207 -11.78 -11.20 10.99
C ASN A 207 -11.35 -12.02 9.78
N ARG A 208 -10.42 -11.46 9.02
CA ARG A 208 -9.96 -12.04 7.76
C ARG A 208 -8.52 -11.70 7.47
N ARG A 209 -7.76 -12.66 6.98
CA ARG A 209 -6.44 -12.46 6.38
C ARG A 209 -6.54 -12.66 4.87
N ILE A 210 -6.16 -11.64 4.12
CA ILE A 210 -5.98 -11.69 2.67
C ILE A 210 -4.48 -11.63 2.43
N THR A 211 -3.91 -12.67 1.84
CA THR A 211 -2.47 -12.89 1.74
C THR A 211 -2.07 -13.16 0.30
N ALA A 212 -0.78 -13.32 0.04
CA ALA A 212 -0.26 -13.67 -1.28
C ALA A 212 -0.80 -15.01 -1.86
N ASP A 213 -1.51 -15.82 -1.06
CA ASP A 213 -2.14 -17.08 -1.50
C ASP A 213 -3.68 -17.04 -1.52
N THR A 214 -4.29 -15.91 -1.18
CA THR A 214 -5.76 -15.75 -1.25
C THR A 214 -6.25 -15.74 -2.70
N ASN A 215 -7.35 -16.41 -2.98
CA ASN A 215 -7.96 -16.36 -4.30
C ASN A 215 -8.56 -14.97 -4.57
N VAL A 216 -8.24 -14.40 -5.71
CA VAL A 216 -8.68 -13.10 -6.18
C VAL A 216 -9.20 -13.22 -7.61
N GLU A 217 -10.24 -12.48 -7.96
CA GLU A 217 -10.76 -12.41 -9.32
C GLU A 217 -10.10 -11.27 -10.10
N LEU A 218 -9.69 -11.53 -11.34
CA LEU A 218 -9.29 -10.49 -12.29
C LEU A 218 -10.54 -9.95 -12.99
N THR A 219 -10.71 -8.62 -12.99
CA THR A 219 -11.85 -7.92 -13.63
C THR A 219 -11.34 -6.83 -14.57
N GLY A 220 -12.23 -6.29 -15.41
CA GLY A 220 -11.88 -5.23 -16.35
C GLY A 220 -11.12 -5.72 -17.60
N PRO A 221 -10.44 -4.84 -18.34
CA PRO A 221 -9.96 -5.10 -19.70
C PRO A 221 -8.88 -6.18 -19.82
N ALA A 222 -8.07 -6.44 -18.78
CA ALA A 222 -7.06 -7.49 -18.83
C ALA A 222 -7.61 -8.90 -18.56
N ARG A 223 -8.85 -9.00 -18.05
CA ARG A 223 -9.49 -10.29 -17.73
C ARG A 223 -9.56 -11.19 -18.97
N GLY A 224 -9.00 -12.39 -18.87
CA GLY A 224 -9.01 -13.38 -19.95
C GLY A 224 -7.97 -13.13 -21.06
N SER A 225 -7.17 -12.07 -20.98
CA SER A 225 -6.07 -11.82 -21.91
C SER A 225 -5.05 -12.96 -21.88
N ILE A 226 -4.43 -13.26 -23.01
CA ILE A 226 -3.35 -14.26 -23.11
C ILE A 226 -2.17 -13.93 -22.18
N TYR A 227 -1.93 -12.66 -21.89
CA TYR A 227 -0.81 -12.19 -21.07
C TYR A 227 -1.03 -12.44 -19.56
N VAL A 228 -2.25 -12.77 -19.13
CA VAL A 228 -2.57 -13.10 -17.73
C VAL A 228 -2.99 -14.56 -17.55
N ARG A 229 -2.85 -15.41 -18.58
CA ARG A 229 -3.08 -16.86 -18.49
C ARG A 229 -1.83 -17.55 -18.01
N THR A 230 -1.98 -18.52 -17.15
CA THR A 230 -0.92 -19.42 -16.68
C THR A 230 -1.42 -20.86 -16.75
N ASP A 231 -0.53 -21.85 -16.60
CA ASP A 231 -0.92 -23.25 -16.55
C ASP A 231 -1.87 -23.55 -15.37
N MET A 232 -1.80 -22.73 -14.30
CA MET A 232 -2.71 -22.86 -13.15
C MET A 232 -4.07 -22.15 -13.38
N ASP A 233 -4.15 -21.23 -14.34
CA ASP A 233 -5.38 -20.56 -14.74
C ASP A 233 -5.39 -20.26 -16.24
N LEU A 234 -5.80 -21.22 -17.04
CA LEU A 234 -5.93 -21.10 -18.50
C LEU A 234 -6.99 -20.08 -18.92
N SER A 235 -7.90 -19.72 -18.01
CA SER A 235 -8.91 -18.70 -18.29
C SER A 235 -8.39 -17.28 -18.19
N GLY A 236 -7.34 -17.02 -17.40
CA GLY A 236 -6.83 -15.68 -17.10
C GLY A 236 -7.84 -14.82 -16.33
N THR A 237 -8.64 -15.43 -15.46
CA THR A 237 -9.71 -14.76 -14.71
C THR A 237 -9.54 -14.81 -13.21
N LYS A 238 -8.60 -15.64 -12.72
CA LYS A 238 -8.34 -15.87 -11.31
C LYS A 238 -6.85 -15.74 -11.04
N VAL A 239 -6.48 -15.17 -9.92
CA VAL A 239 -5.10 -15.06 -9.47
C VAL A 239 -5.04 -15.34 -7.99
N LYS A 240 -3.90 -15.77 -7.48
CA LYS A 240 -3.64 -15.81 -6.05
C LYS A 240 -2.95 -14.53 -5.63
N GLY A 241 -3.46 -13.97 -4.55
CA GLY A 241 -2.74 -13.01 -3.79
C GLY A 241 -2.87 -11.58 -4.15
N THR A 242 -2.54 -10.88 -3.15
CA THR A 242 -2.08 -9.50 -3.17
C THR A 242 -0.92 -9.39 -2.19
N PHE A 243 0.02 -8.60 -2.52
CA PHE A 243 1.21 -8.33 -1.72
C PHE A 243 1.82 -6.99 -2.11
N ASN A 244 2.69 -6.47 -1.28
CA ASN A 244 3.21 -5.12 -1.33
C ASN A 244 2.08 -4.08 -1.44
N ASN A 245 1.17 -4.19 -0.48
CA ASN A 245 -0.01 -3.35 -0.39
C ASN A 245 0.34 -2.07 0.37
N CYS A 246 0.66 -1.01 -0.35
CA CYS A 246 1.02 0.30 0.19
C CYS A 246 -0.23 1.05 0.68
N ALA A 247 -0.47 2.26 0.24
CA ALA A 247 -1.62 3.03 0.69
C ALA A 247 -2.95 2.47 0.14
N SER A 248 -4.04 3.14 0.40
CA SER A 248 -5.38 2.61 0.20
C SER A 248 -6.37 3.68 -0.26
N GLY A 249 -7.58 3.23 -0.57
CA GLY A 249 -8.74 4.06 -0.84
C GLY A 249 -10.02 3.47 -0.26
N LYS A 250 -11.07 4.27 -0.23
CA LYS A 250 -12.41 3.85 0.19
C LYS A 250 -13.43 4.29 -0.84
N THR A 251 -14.27 3.35 -1.25
CA THR A 251 -15.33 3.66 -2.21
C THR A 251 -16.58 4.22 -1.51
N PRO A 252 -17.41 5.00 -2.21
CA PRO A 252 -18.69 5.47 -1.66
C PRO A 252 -19.70 4.34 -1.37
N TRP A 253 -19.52 3.16 -1.95
CA TRP A 253 -20.36 1.98 -1.68
C TRP A 253 -19.80 1.07 -0.57
N GLY A 254 -18.75 1.52 0.12
CA GLY A 254 -18.28 0.89 1.36
C GLY A 254 -17.26 -0.23 1.17
N THR A 255 -16.58 -0.32 0.03
CA THR A 255 -15.46 -1.24 -0.16
C THR A 255 -14.11 -0.55 0.08
N TYR A 256 -13.11 -1.36 0.39
CA TYR A 256 -11.72 -0.98 0.59
C TYR A 256 -10.93 -1.22 -0.70
N LEU A 257 -10.10 -0.27 -1.08
CA LEU A 257 -9.16 -0.40 -2.18
C LEU A 257 -7.76 -0.50 -1.59
N THR A 258 -7.03 -1.56 -1.91
CA THR A 258 -5.62 -1.73 -1.55
C THR A 258 -4.76 -1.72 -2.81
N CYS A 259 -3.56 -1.18 -2.73
CA CYS A 259 -2.74 -0.82 -3.87
C CYS A 259 -1.46 -1.66 -3.90
N GLU A 260 -1.25 -2.46 -4.95
CA GLU A 260 -0.01 -3.22 -5.15
C GLU A 260 1.05 -2.29 -5.74
N GLU A 261 2.11 -2.01 -4.98
CA GLU A 261 3.15 -1.06 -5.35
C GLU A 261 4.40 -1.78 -5.87
N ASN A 262 5.37 -2.14 -5.04
CA ASN A 262 6.65 -2.73 -5.42
C ASN A 262 6.56 -4.24 -5.69
N PHE A 263 5.49 -4.69 -6.36
CA PHE A 263 5.21 -6.10 -6.69
C PHE A 263 6.35 -6.77 -7.49
N ASN A 264 7.12 -6.01 -8.23
CA ASN A 264 8.22 -6.46 -9.07
C ASN A 264 9.36 -7.11 -8.27
N ALA A 265 9.60 -6.68 -7.02
CA ALA A 265 10.69 -7.17 -6.18
C ALA A 265 10.53 -8.63 -5.71
N TYR A 266 9.33 -9.20 -5.83
CA TYR A 266 9.02 -10.58 -5.40
C TYR A 266 9.31 -11.61 -6.50
N PHE A 267 9.52 -11.18 -7.75
CA PHE A 267 9.83 -12.04 -8.88
C PHE A 267 11.34 -12.15 -9.09
N MET A 268 11.77 -13.34 -9.53
CA MET A 268 13.14 -13.63 -9.89
C MET A 268 13.17 -14.60 -11.08
N ALA A 269 14.34 -14.86 -11.64
CA ALA A 269 14.55 -15.93 -12.61
C ALA A 269 15.52 -16.98 -12.04
N SER A 270 15.16 -18.26 -12.12
CA SER A 270 16.10 -19.36 -11.83
C SER A 270 17.06 -19.63 -12.99
N ASP A 271 16.68 -19.31 -14.23
CA ASP A 271 17.58 -19.31 -15.37
C ASP A 271 18.36 -17.99 -15.45
N ALA A 272 19.67 -18.05 -15.24
CA ALA A 272 20.56 -16.89 -15.34
C ALA A 272 20.62 -16.27 -16.75
N ASN A 273 20.16 -16.98 -17.78
CA ASN A 273 20.09 -16.50 -19.16
C ASN A 273 18.70 -16.00 -19.56
N GLU A 274 17.75 -15.94 -18.62
CA GLU A 274 16.40 -15.46 -18.87
C GLU A 274 16.42 -14.06 -19.50
N LYS A 275 15.65 -13.91 -20.58
CA LYS A 275 15.57 -12.65 -21.32
C LYS A 275 14.48 -11.78 -20.72
N ILE A 276 14.89 -10.70 -20.08
CA ILE A 276 13.95 -9.70 -19.57
C ILE A 276 13.38 -8.90 -20.74
N THR A 277 12.05 -8.97 -20.89
CA THR A 277 11.33 -8.22 -21.93
C THR A 277 11.36 -6.72 -21.64
N PRO A 278 11.13 -5.83 -22.65
CA PRO A 278 11.00 -4.40 -22.40
C PRO A 278 9.91 -4.08 -21.37
N GLU A 279 8.79 -4.81 -21.38
CA GLU A 279 7.68 -4.66 -20.45
C GLU A 279 8.10 -5.02 -19.01
N PHE A 280 8.80 -6.14 -18.83
CA PHE A 280 9.34 -6.51 -17.51
C PHE A 280 10.34 -5.48 -17.01
N LYS A 281 11.23 -5.02 -17.89
CA LYS A 281 12.20 -3.97 -17.54
C LYS A 281 11.51 -2.67 -17.13
N ARG A 282 10.42 -2.29 -17.82
CA ARG A 282 9.61 -1.09 -17.50
C ARG A 282 9.10 -1.13 -16.05
N TYR A 283 8.72 -2.30 -15.55
CA TYR A 283 8.22 -2.48 -14.17
C TYR A 283 9.31 -2.90 -13.17
N GLY A 284 10.58 -2.87 -13.53
CA GLY A 284 11.67 -3.26 -12.65
C GLY A 284 11.78 -4.76 -12.37
N ILE A 285 11.04 -5.62 -13.11
CA ILE A 285 11.15 -7.07 -12.99
C ILE A 285 12.46 -7.51 -13.62
N SER A 286 13.27 -8.27 -12.89
CA SER A 286 14.61 -8.70 -13.29
C SER A 286 14.87 -10.15 -12.93
N ILE A 287 16.04 -10.65 -13.31
CA ILE A 287 16.48 -12.00 -12.91
C ILE A 287 16.89 -12.06 -11.42
N LYS A 288 17.12 -10.93 -10.77
CA LYS A 288 17.65 -10.84 -9.42
C LYS A 288 16.60 -11.22 -8.38
N ASP A 289 16.98 -12.07 -7.43
CA ASP A 289 16.25 -12.22 -6.17
C ASP A 289 16.60 -11.07 -5.24
N TRP A 290 15.63 -10.20 -4.94
CA TRP A 290 15.80 -9.04 -4.08
C TRP A 290 15.82 -9.36 -2.58
N GLY A 291 15.72 -10.66 -2.24
CA GLY A 291 15.85 -11.13 -0.86
C GLY A 291 14.59 -11.73 -0.29
N TYR A 292 13.47 -11.65 -0.99
CA TYR A 292 12.24 -12.33 -0.58
C TYR A 292 12.32 -13.85 -0.76
N GLY A 293 13.05 -14.33 -1.79
CA GLY A 293 13.31 -15.74 -2.04
C GLY A 293 12.09 -16.57 -2.43
N TRP A 294 10.95 -15.93 -2.75
CA TRP A 294 9.71 -16.64 -3.02
C TRP A 294 9.83 -17.58 -4.23
N GLY A 295 10.46 -17.13 -5.33
CA GLY A 295 10.65 -17.93 -6.54
C GLY A 295 11.57 -19.15 -6.37
N ARG A 296 12.25 -19.28 -5.23
CA ARG A 296 13.06 -20.49 -4.93
C ARG A 296 12.19 -21.67 -4.48
N TYR A 297 10.98 -21.40 -3.97
CA TYR A 297 10.10 -22.40 -3.35
C TYR A 297 8.69 -22.38 -3.92
N ASP A 298 8.30 -21.31 -4.63
CA ASP A 298 7.00 -21.16 -5.29
C ASP A 298 7.22 -20.71 -6.73
N ASP A 299 7.01 -21.63 -7.66
CA ASP A 299 7.27 -21.44 -9.10
C ASP A 299 6.51 -20.24 -9.69
N ARG A 300 5.44 -19.78 -9.05
CA ARG A 300 4.70 -18.58 -9.46
C ARG A 300 5.58 -17.33 -9.51
N PHE A 301 6.58 -17.24 -8.64
CA PHE A 301 7.47 -16.08 -8.53
C PHE A 301 8.79 -16.26 -9.30
N ASP A 302 8.91 -17.34 -10.08
CA ASP A 302 10.02 -17.60 -10.99
C ASP A 302 9.57 -17.33 -12.44
N ILE A 303 9.99 -16.21 -13.01
CA ILE A 303 9.59 -15.81 -14.37
C ILE A 303 10.11 -16.74 -15.46
N SER A 304 11.15 -17.54 -15.17
CA SER A 304 11.61 -18.58 -16.11
C SER A 304 10.64 -19.75 -16.19
N LYS A 305 9.80 -19.96 -15.17
CA LYS A 305 8.82 -21.06 -15.11
C LYS A 305 7.41 -20.59 -15.40
N VAL A 306 7.01 -19.45 -14.83
CA VAL A 306 5.65 -18.90 -14.96
C VAL A 306 5.71 -17.41 -15.33
N PRO A 307 6.15 -17.06 -16.54
CA PRO A 307 6.42 -15.67 -16.93
C PRO A 307 5.18 -14.76 -16.82
N ASN A 308 3.99 -15.28 -17.13
CA ASN A 308 2.77 -14.49 -17.10
C ASN A 308 2.25 -14.20 -15.69
N GLU A 309 2.75 -14.89 -14.65
CA GLU A 309 2.31 -14.59 -13.28
C GLU A 309 2.64 -13.15 -12.88
N ALA A 310 3.80 -12.64 -13.26
CA ALA A 310 4.21 -11.28 -12.99
C ALA A 310 3.23 -10.23 -13.59
N ASN A 311 2.58 -10.54 -14.71
CA ASN A 311 1.58 -9.67 -15.34
C ASN A 311 0.25 -9.57 -14.59
N ARG A 312 0.05 -10.39 -13.57
CA ARG A 312 -1.18 -10.51 -12.79
C ARG A 312 -1.14 -9.67 -11.51
N HIS A 313 -0.06 -8.90 -11.31
CA HIS A 313 0.20 -8.05 -10.14
C HIS A 313 0.55 -6.63 -10.56
N GLY A 314 0.46 -5.68 -9.61
CA GLY A 314 0.60 -4.25 -9.85
C GLY A 314 -0.74 -3.58 -10.14
N TYR A 315 -1.80 -4.00 -9.46
CA TYR A 315 -3.16 -3.50 -9.62
C TYR A 315 -3.74 -3.01 -8.29
N VAL A 316 -4.79 -2.20 -8.38
CA VAL A 316 -5.66 -1.93 -7.24
C VAL A 316 -6.57 -3.13 -7.01
N VAL A 317 -6.69 -3.56 -5.76
CA VAL A 317 -7.53 -4.69 -5.33
C VAL A 317 -8.68 -4.17 -4.48
N GLU A 318 -9.91 -4.42 -4.92
CA GLU A 318 -11.11 -4.07 -4.16
C GLU A 318 -11.56 -5.21 -3.27
N ILE A 319 -11.86 -4.88 -2.01
CA ILE A 319 -12.26 -5.82 -0.96
C ILE A 319 -13.51 -5.26 -0.26
N ASP A 320 -14.54 -6.08 -0.08
CA ASP A 320 -15.64 -5.75 0.82
C ASP A 320 -15.31 -6.23 2.24
N PRO A 321 -15.00 -5.33 3.18
CA PRO A 321 -14.61 -5.70 4.55
C PRO A 321 -15.81 -6.19 5.37
N THR A 322 -17.03 -5.92 4.92
CA THR A 322 -18.26 -6.29 5.62
C THR A 322 -18.80 -7.66 5.18
N GLN A 323 -18.22 -8.24 4.13
CA GLN A 323 -18.60 -9.55 3.56
C GLN A 323 -17.41 -10.52 3.66
N PRO A 324 -17.29 -11.28 4.77
CA PRO A 324 -16.10 -12.10 5.05
C PRO A 324 -15.78 -13.14 3.98
N ASN A 325 -16.80 -13.62 3.25
CA ASN A 325 -16.67 -14.65 2.24
C ASN A 325 -16.60 -14.10 0.80
N SER A 326 -16.60 -12.77 0.62
CA SER A 326 -16.46 -12.17 -0.69
C SER A 326 -15.07 -12.45 -1.28
N ILE A 327 -15.01 -12.63 -2.61
CA ILE A 327 -13.74 -12.78 -3.32
C ILE A 327 -13.24 -11.37 -3.66
N PRO A 328 -12.00 -10.99 -3.27
CA PRO A 328 -11.40 -9.74 -3.68
C PRO A 328 -11.28 -9.65 -5.20
N LYS A 329 -11.28 -8.44 -5.75
CA LYS A 329 -11.24 -8.20 -7.20
C LYS A 329 -10.07 -7.29 -7.56
N LYS A 330 -9.18 -7.73 -8.46
CA LYS A 330 -8.18 -6.85 -9.09
C LYS A 330 -8.84 -6.06 -10.20
N ARG A 331 -8.81 -4.73 -10.08
CA ARG A 331 -9.48 -3.77 -10.96
C ARG A 331 -8.55 -3.31 -12.07
N THR A 332 -8.41 -4.13 -13.13
CA THR A 332 -7.42 -3.87 -14.18
C THR A 332 -7.74 -2.63 -15.04
N ALA A 333 -8.96 -2.10 -15.01
CA ALA A 333 -9.31 -0.83 -15.65
C ALA A 333 -8.63 0.39 -14.98
N LEU A 334 -8.21 0.26 -13.72
CA LEU A 334 -7.45 1.30 -13.03
C LEU A 334 -5.98 1.40 -13.46
N GLY A 335 -5.55 0.55 -14.41
CA GLY A 335 -4.19 0.50 -14.92
C GLY A 335 -3.31 -0.48 -14.15
N ARG A 336 -2.08 -0.69 -14.65
CA ARG A 336 -1.03 -1.50 -14.05
C ARG A 336 0.23 -0.67 -13.93
N PHE A 337 0.66 -0.41 -12.71
CA PHE A 337 1.87 0.33 -12.35
C PHE A 337 2.15 0.13 -10.85
N LYS A 338 3.15 0.79 -10.27
CA LYS A 338 3.42 0.78 -8.83
C LYS A 338 2.41 1.67 -8.13
N HIS A 339 1.25 1.10 -7.81
CA HIS A 339 0.16 1.84 -7.19
C HIS A 339 0.46 2.20 -5.75
N GLU A 340 0.75 3.48 -5.49
CA GLU A 340 0.92 3.98 -4.14
C GLU A 340 -0.44 4.13 -3.44
N ASN A 341 -1.42 4.78 -4.08
CA ASN A 341 -2.75 4.99 -3.52
C ASN A 341 -3.86 4.90 -4.59
N ALA A 342 -5.13 4.94 -4.13
CA ALA A 342 -6.31 5.02 -5.00
C ALA A 342 -7.38 5.91 -4.36
N GLU A 343 -7.23 7.23 -4.45
CA GLU A 343 -8.17 8.19 -3.88
C GLU A 343 -9.42 8.32 -4.74
N VAL A 344 -10.57 8.03 -4.15
CA VAL A 344 -11.87 8.00 -4.83
C VAL A 344 -12.67 9.27 -4.52
N VAL A 345 -13.07 9.99 -5.58
CA VAL A 345 -13.91 11.16 -5.47
C VAL A 345 -15.13 11.08 -6.39
N LEU A 346 -16.22 11.76 -5.98
CA LEU A 346 -17.42 11.92 -6.79
C LEU A 346 -17.39 13.26 -7.51
N THR A 347 -17.64 13.23 -8.82
CA THR A 347 -17.89 14.45 -9.60
C THR A 347 -19.26 15.04 -9.28
N LYS A 348 -19.49 16.28 -9.70
CA LYS A 348 -20.81 16.94 -9.55
C LYS A 348 -21.95 16.20 -10.26
N ASP A 349 -21.64 15.42 -11.29
CA ASP A 349 -22.60 14.62 -12.05
C ASP A 349 -22.63 13.14 -11.63
N ASN A 350 -22.07 12.83 -10.44
CA ASN A 350 -22.03 11.51 -9.79
C ASN A 350 -21.19 10.45 -10.52
N ARG A 351 -20.18 10.81 -11.29
CA ARG A 351 -19.21 9.84 -11.78
C ARG A 351 -18.12 9.61 -10.73
N ILE A 352 -17.64 8.38 -10.66
CA ILE A 352 -16.46 8.03 -9.86
C ILE A 352 -15.22 8.49 -10.63
N VAL A 353 -14.33 9.15 -9.89
CA VAL A 353 -12.96 9.44 -10.31
C VAL A 353 -12.02 8.82 -9.32
N VAL A 354 -10.98 8.14 -9.80
CA VAL A 354 -9.90 7.62 -8.95
C VAL A 354 -8.60 8.29 -9.37
N TYR A 355 -7.93 8.94 -8.42
CA TYR A 355 -6.59 9.46 -8.58
C TYR A 355 -5.59 8.49 -7.97
N MET A 356 -4.50 8.21 -8.69
CA MET A 356 -3.51 7.20 -8.32
C MET A 356 -2.12 7.71 -8.64
N GLY A 357 -1.17 7.53 -7.72
CA GLY A 357 0.25 7.78 -7.94
C GLY A 357 0.94 6.51 -8.42
N ASP A 358 1.86 6.64 -9.39
CA ASP A 358 2.84 5.62 -9.74
C ASP A 358 4.15 5.99 -9.05
N ASP A 359 4.59 5.19 -8.09
CA ASP A 359 5.81 5.46 -7.31
C ASP A 359 7.08 5.00 -8.05
N GLU A 360 7.05 5.02 -9.36
CA GLU A 360 8.24 4.87 -10.19
C GLU A 360 8.81 6.24 -10.54
N ARG A 361 10.14 6.39 -10.47
CA ARG A 361 10.82 7.66 -10.73
C ARG A 361 10.55 8.17 -12.14
N GLY A 362 10.11 9.44 -12.21
CA GLY A 362 9.79 10.10 -13.46
C GLY A 362 8.45 9.70 -14.09
N GLU A 363 7.63 8.91 -13.39
CA GLU A 363 6.29 8.51 -13.80
C GLU A 363 5.23 9.49 -13.32
N PHE A 364 3.94 9.15 -13.47
CA PHE A 364 2.85 10.11 -13.48
C PHE A 364 1.82 9.86 -12.38
N VAL A 365 1.05 10.88 -12.07
CA VAL A 365 -0.25 10.75 -11.41
C VAL A 365 -1.28 10.36 -12.47
N TYR A 366 -1.97 9.25 -12.26
CA TYR A 366 -3.02 8.76 -13.14
C TYR A 366 -4.41 9.12 -12.64
N LYS A 367 -5.33 9.29 -13.57
CA LYS A 367 -6.73 9.58 -13.28
C LYS A 367 -7.61 8.63 -14.07
N PHE A 368 -8.39 7.83 -13.35
CA PHE A 368 -9.48 7.04 -13.91
C PHE A 368 -10.80 7.81 -13.77
N ILE A 369 -11.68 7.71 -14.75
CA ILE A 369 -13.06 8.25 -14.69
C ILE A 369 -13.99 7.14 -15.16
N ALA A 370 -14.87 6.67 -14.25
CA ALA A 370 -15.86 5.67 -14.61
C ALA A 370 -16.87 6.20 -15.65
N ASP A 371 -17.23 5.37 -16.61
CA ASP A 371 -18.27 5.69 -17.59
C ASP A 371 -19.65 5.73 -16.94
N LYS A 372 -19.91 4.80 -16.02
CA LYS A 372 -21.16 4.73 -15.27
C LYS A 372 -21.20 5.74 -14.12
N LYS A 373 -22.39 6.23 -13.83
CA LYS A 373 -22.64 7.07 -12.65
C LYS A 373 -22.85 6.21 -11.43
N TYR A 374 -22.34 6.68 -10.30
CA TYR A 374 -22.62 6.11 -9.00
C TYR A 374 -24.10 6.27 -8.64
N ASP A 375 -24.72 5.19 -8.21
CA ASP A 375 -26.07 5.17 -7.64
C ASP A 375 -26.00 4.68 -6.19
N ALA A 376 -26.31 5.54 -5.23
CA ALA A 376 -26.28 5.21 -3.81
C ALA A 376 -27.24 4.08 -3.40
N LYS A 377 -28.22 3.73 -4.25
CA LYS A 377 -29.22 2.65 -4.02
C LYS A 377 -29.06 1.48 -4.99
N GLY A 378 -28.16 1.63 -5.98
CA GLY A 378 -27.92 0.67 -7.03
C GLY A 378 -26.76 -0.27 -6.78
N ASP A 379 -26.58 -1.19 -7.71
CA ASP A 379 -25.38 -2.04 -7.75
C ASP A 379 -24.22 -1.32 -8.42
N ASN A 380 -23.19 -1.02 -7.63
CA ASN A 380 -21.97 -0.37 -8.08
C ASN A 380 -20.78 -1.35 -8.22
N SER A 381 -21.03 -2.66 -8.14
CA SER A 381 -19.98 -3.69 -8.08
C SER A 381 -19.03 -3.72 -9.28
N ASN A 382 -19.45 -3.19 -10.42
CA ASN A 382 -18.71 -3.17 -11.68
C ASN A 382 -18.35 -1.75 -12.16
N ILE A 383 -18.52 -0.74 -11.33
CA ILE A 383 -18.29 0.67 -11.72
C ILE A 383 -16.79 0.98 -11.96
N LEU A 384 -15.88 0.14 -11.44
CA LEU A 384 -14.44 0.24 -11.64
C LEU A 384 -13.92 -0.73 -12.73
N GLU A 385 -14.77 -1.17 -13.65
CA GLU A 385 -14.38 -2.09 -14.74
C GLU A 385 -14.33 -1.43 -16.11
N ASP A 386 -14.99 -0.26 -16.26
CA ASP A 386 -15.12 0.48 -17.52
C ASP A 386 -14.75 1.95 -17.35
#